data_cea5c66a4d579574e9e4b38272c9bb00
#
_entry.id   cea5c66a4d579574e9e4b38272c9bb00
#
_cell.length_a   1.000
_cell.length_b   1.000
_cell.length_c   1.000
_cell.angle_alpha   90.00
_cell.angle_beta   90.00
_cell.angle_gamma   90.00
#
_symmetry.space_group_name_H-M   'P 1'
#
loop_
_entity.id
_entity.type
_entity.pdbx_description
1 polymer ?
#
loop_
_entity_poly.entity_id
_entity_poly.type
_entity_poly.pdbx_seq_one_letter_code
_entity_poly.pdbx_strand_id
1 'polypeptide(L)'
;MSDEDRPAPTPRYSQVLKNSVRVAQEMGHSHLGVEHLFLAIIRDRAAVPTQALARLVDLDQVEAGLLEVMASYGDAGQAPANAVWFPRSELPERLAALPPDPRHGWNVAGDQAWIAVRESP
;
A
#
# COMPACT_ATOMS: atom_id res chain seq x y z
N MET A 1 18.91 -20.83 7.11
CA MET A 1 19.02 -20.77 5.63
C MET A 1 20.23 -19.92 5.28
N SER A 2 21.13 -20.44 4.48
CA SER A 2 22.29 -19.66 4.05
C SER A 2 21.90 -18.66 2.98
N ASP A 3 22.71 -17.61 2.76
CA ASP A 3 22.44 -16.63 1.71
C ASP A 3 22.43 -17.25 0.31
N GLU A 4 23.15 -18.37 0.12
CA GLU A 4 23.18 -19.08 -1.14
C GLU A 4 21.85 -19.72 -1.53
N ASP A 5 20.98 -20.00 -0.54
CA ASP A 5 19.68 -20.61 -0.78
C ASP A 5 18.57 -19.59 -1.08
N ARG A 6 18.88 -18.29 -1.01
CA ARG A 6 17.89 -17.25 -1.30
C ARG A 6 17.85 -16.96 -2.79
N PRO A 7 16.64 -16.88 -3.37
CA PRO A 7 16.50 -16.39 -4.74
C PRO A 7 17.07 -14.97 -4.85
N ALA A 8 17.83 -14.74 -5.92
CA ALA A 8 18.35 -13.40 -6.17
C ALA A 8 17.26 -12.52 -6.79
N PRO A 9 17.17 -11.24 -6.39
CA PRO A 9 16.21 -10.32 -7.00
C PRO A 9 16.62 -10.04 -8.45
N THR A 10 15.63 -9.98 -9.34
CA THR A 10 15.86 -9.56 -10.71
C THR A 10 16.05 -8.04 -10.78
N PRO A 11 16.68 -7.51 -11.86
CA PRO A 11 16.75 -6.05 -12.03
C PRO A 11 15.37 -5.39 -12.03
N ARG A 12 14.36 -6.02 -12.62
CA ARG A 12 12.99 -5.50 -12.65
C ARG A 12 12.38 -5.43 -11.24
N TYR A 13 12.59 -6.48 -10.44
CA TYR A 13 12.13 -6.48 -9.05
C TYR A 13 12.71 -5.29 -8.28
N SER A 14 14.01 -5.09 -8.37
CA SER A 14 14.68 -3.97 -7.71
C SER A 14 14.18 -2.62 -8.22
N GLN A 15 13.94 -2.50 -9.52
CA GLN A 15 13.43 -1.26 -10.11
C GLN A 15 12.00 -0.96 -9.65
N VAL A 16 11.14 -1.97 -9.57
CA VAL A 16 9.78 -1.80 -9.09
C VAL A 16 9.76 -1.34 -7.62
N LEU A 17 10.63 -1.89 -6.79
CA LEU A 17 10.75 -1.43 -5.40
C LEU A 17 11.14 0.05 -5.33
N LYS A 18 12.10 0.50 -6.14
CA LYS A 18 12.47 1.91 -6.21
C LYS A 18 11.32 2.78 -6.71
N ASN A 19 10.60 2.28 -7.70
CA ASN A 19 9.45 3.01 -8.25
C ASN A 19 8.32 3.14 -7.22
N SER A 20 8.14 2.16 -6.34
CA SER A 20 7.12 2.23 -5.28
C SER A 20 7.43 3.37 -4.31
N VAL A 21 8.70 3.58 -3.98
CA VAL A 21 9.13 4.71 -3.14
C VAL A 21 8.81 6.04 -3.84
N ARG A 22 9.11 6.11 -5.15
CA ARG A 22 8.82 7.31 -5.95
C ARG A 22 7.33 7.60 -5.99
N VAL A 23 6.49 6.58 -6.16
CA VAL A 23 5.03 6.73 -6.14
C VAL A 23 4.57 7.34 -4.82
N ALA A 24 5.04 6.81 -3.70
CA ALA A 24 4.68 7.33 -2.38
C ALA A 24 5.10 8.81 -2.23
N GLN A 25 6.32 9.13 -2.67
CA GLN A 25 6.84 10.50 -2.61
C GLN A 25 6.01 11.46 -3.48
N GLU A 26 5.68 11.05 -4.70
CA GLU A 26 4.87 11.86 -5.62
C GLU A 26 3.46 12.11 -5.10
N MET A 27 2.93 11.17 -4.34
CA MET A 27 1.62 11.30 -3.71
C MET A 27 1.65 12.07 -2.39
N GLY A 28 2.85 12.44 -1.92
CA GLY A 28 3.00 13.17 -0.66
C GLY A 28 2.79 12.30 0.57
N HIS A 29 2.87 10.99 0.44
CA HIS A 29 2.68 10.07 1.55
C HIS A 29 3.96 9.93 2.37
N SER A 30 3.82 9.87 3.69
CA SER A 30 4.93 9.67 4.62
C SER A 30 5.21 8.20 4.90
N HIS A 31 4.39 7.31 4.34
CA HIS A 31 4.52 5.85 4.51
C HIS A 31 4.73 5.20 3.16
N LEU A 32 5.21 3.95 3.19
CA LEU A 32 5.36 3.11 2.01
C LEU A 32 4.58 1.83 2.26
N GLY A 33 3.50 1.62 1.53
CA GLY A 33 2.63 0.48 1.70
C GLY A 33 2.55 -0.41 0.47
N VAL A 34 1.80 -1.51 0.61
CA VAL A 34 1.58 -2.44 -0.51
C VAL A 34 0.84 -1.78 -1.66
N GLU A 35 0.02 -0.76 -1.39
CA GLU A 35 -0.69 -0.01 -2.42
C GLU A 35 0.28 0.72 -3.34
N HIS A 36 1.36 1.27 -2.80
CA HIS A 36 2.40 1.93 -3.60
C HIS A 36 3.17 0.92 -4.45
N LEU A 37 3.46 -0.25 -3.87
CA LEU A 37 4.10 -1.33 -4.61
C LEU A 37 3.20 -1.83 -5.73
N PHE A 38 1.92 -2.02 -5.47
CA PHE A 38 0.98 -2.49 -6.49
C PHE A 38 0.85 -1.47 -7.63
N LEU A 39 0.78 -0.17 -7.32
CA LEU A 39 0.79 0.86 -8.36
C LEU A 39 2.04 0.78 -9.22
N ALA A 40 3.21 0.63 -8.59
CA ALA A 40 4.47 0.51 -9.34
C ALA A 40 4.47 -0.72 -10.24
N ILE A 41 3.89 -1.83 -9.79
CA ILE A 41 3.79 -3.06 -10.59
C ILE A 41 2.88 -2.85 -11.80
N ILE A 42 1.67 -2.33 -11.62
CA ILE A 42 0.74 -2.19 -12.75
C ILE A 42 1.16 -1.11 -13.73
N ARG A 43 1.97 -0.14 -13.31
CA ARG A 43 2.55 0.87 -14.21
C ARG A 43 3.73 0.34 -15.02
N ASP A 44 4.34 -0.75 -14.58
CA ASP A 44 5.39 -1.44 -15.34
C ASP A 44 4.74 -2.46 -16.28
N ARG A 45 4.47 -2.03 -17.51
CA ARG A 45 3.74 -2.85 -18.49
C ARG A 45 4.49 -4.12 -18.91
N ALA A 46 5.79 -4.19 -18.65
CA ALA A 46 6.60 -5.37 -18.97
C ALA A 46 6.72 -6.35 -17.79
N ALA A 47 6.22 -6.00 -16.60
CA ALA A 47 6.24 -6.92 -15.48
C ALA A 47 5.28 -8.09 -15.72
N VAL A 48 5.71 -9.30 -15.34
CA VAL A 48 4.92 -10.53 -15.56
C VAL A 48 3.52 -10.43 -14.97
N PRO A 49 3.35 -10.03 -13.70
CA PRO A 49 2.00 -9.90 -13.14
C PRO A 49 1.13 -8.92 -13.92
N THR A 50 1.72 -7.82 -14.37
CA THR A 50 1.00 -6.80 -15.14
C THR A 50 0.53 -7.34 -16.48
N GLN A 51 1.39 -8.09 -17.17
CA GLN A 51 1.01 -8.72 -18.43
C GLN A 51 -0.14 -9.70 -18.25
N ALA A 52 -0.11 -10.50 -17.18
CA ALA A 52 -1.18 -11.45 -16.88
C ALA A 52 -2.49 -10.72 -16.57
N LEU A 53 -2.42 -9.66 -15.75
CA LEU A 53 -3.60 -8.89 -15.35
C LEU A 53 -4.23 -8.18 -16.55
N ALA A 54 -3.40 -7.66 -17.47
CA ALA A 54 -3.87 -6.95 -18.66
C ALA A 54 -4.71 -7.82 -19.60
N ARG A 55 -4.56 -9.14 -19.52
CA ARG A 55 -5.38 -10.07 -20.31
C ARG A 55 -6.79 -10.22 -19.78
N LEU A 56 -7.01 -9.86 -18.51
CA LEU A 56 -8.26 -10.11 -17.80
C LEU A 56 -9.07 -8.84 -17.55
N VAL A 57 -8.39 -7.71 -17.37
CA VAL A 57 -9.03 -6.46 -16.97
C VAL A 57 -8.36 -5.26 -17.65
N ASP A 58 -9.05 -4.13 -17.61
CA ASP A 58 -8.50 -2.84 -18.04
C ASP A 58 -7.61 -2.29 -16.92
N LEU A 59 -6.32 -2.17 -17.18
CA LEU A 59 -5.36 -1.70 -16.19
C LEU A 59 -5.61 -0.26 -15.74
N ASP A 60 -6.13 0.59 -16.62
CA ASP A 60 -6.44 1.97 -16.26
C ASP A 60 -7.59 2.01 -15.24
N GLN A 61 -8.55 1.11 -15.36
CA GLN A 61 -9.62 0.99 -14.38
C GLN A 61 -9.13 0.44 -13.04
N VAL A 62 -8.17 -0.50 -13.06
CA VAL A 62 -7.56 -1.02 -11.84
C VAL A 62 -6.84 0.11 -11.10
N GLU A 63 -6.04 0.89 -11.82
CA GLU A 63 -5.32 2.02 -11.23
C GLU A 63 -6.28 3.05 -10.65
N ALA A 64 -7.31 3.42 -11.40
CA ALA A 64 -8.31 4.39 -10.94
C ALA A 64 -9.03 3.90 -9.67
N GLY A 65 -9.41 2.62 -9.64
CA GLY A 65 -10.04 2.04 -8.47
C GLY A 65 -9.14 2.02 -7.26
N LEU A 66 -7.87 1.69 -7.46
CA LEU A 66 -6.90 1.70 -6.37
C LEU A 66 -6.70 3.11 -5.80
N LEU A 67 -6.53 4.10 -6.66
CA LEU A 67 -6.37 5.49 -6.24
C LEU A 67 -7.60 6.00 -5.49
N GLU A 68 -8.78 5.60 -5.92
CA GLU A 68 -10.02 5.95 -5.24
C GLU A 68 -10.08 5.37 -3.82
N VAL A 69 -9.73 4.10 -3.66
CA VAL A 69 -9.68 3.47 -2.34
C VAL A 69 -8.65 4.16 -1.44
N MET A 70 -7.47 4.44 -1.98
CA MET A 70 -6.42 5.14 -1.23
C MET A 70 -6.88 6.51 -0.76
N ALA A 71 -7.57 7.25 -1.62
CA ALA A 71 -8.08 8.58 -1.29
C ALA A 71 -9.16 8.54 -0.20
N SER A 72 -9.89 7.43 -0.07
CA SER A 72 -10.94 7.31 0.93
C SER A 72 -10.41 7.31 2.36
N TYR A 73 -9.12 6.97 2.55
CA TYR A 73 -8.47 7.04 3.86
C TYR A 73 -7.62 8.30 4.03
N GLY A 74 -7.48 9.09 2.97
CA GLY A 74 -6.63 10.28 2.98
C GLY A 74 -5.15 9.94 3.10
N ASP A 75 -4.34 10.95 3.37
CA ASP A 75 -2.94 10.76 3.70
C ASP A 75 -2.76 10.68 5.21
N ALA A 76 -1.50 10.61 5.68
CA ALA A 76 -1.19 10.46 7.10
C ALA A 76 -1.74 11.59 7.96
N GLY A 77 -1.91 12.79 7.40
CA GLY A 77 -2.45 13.94 8.13
C GLY A 77 -3.96 14.08 8.03
N GLN A 78 -4.64 13.22 7.27
CA GLN A 78 -6.06 13.33 6.96
C GLN A 78 -6.80 12.06 7.33
N ALA A 79 -6.65 11.64 8.58
CA ALA A 79 -7.32 10.46 9.09
C ALA A 79 -8.85 10.66 9.07
N PRO A 80 -9.63 9.58 8.85
CA PRO A 80 -11.08 9.65 8.99
C PRO A 80 -11.51 10.12 10.38
N ALA A 81 -12.71 10.69 10.49
CA ALA A 81 -13.21 11.20 11.76
C ALA A 81 -13.31 10.13 12.85
N ASN A 82 -13.52 8.87 12.46
CA ASN A 82 -13.62 7.73 13.39
C ASN A 82 -12.26 7.07 13.66
N ALA A 83 -11.16 7.69 13.23
CA ALA A 83 -9.83 7.12 13.45
C ALA A 83 -9.48 7.09 14.94
N VAL A 84 -8.90 5.97 15.37
CA VAL A 84 -8.33 5.83 16.72
C VAL A 84 -6.82 6.04 16.59
N TRP A 85 -6.31 7.04 17.30
CA TRP A 85 -4.90 7.40 17.29
C TRP A 85 -4.15 6.73 18.43
N PHE A 86 -2.92 6.35 18.18
CA PHE A 86 -2.04 5.71 19.16
C PHE A 86 -0.57 5.90 18.75
N PRO A 87 0.38 5.67 19.66
CA PRO A 87 1.81 5.74 19.30
C PRO A 87 2.16 4.74 18.20
N ARG A 88 2.96 5.17 17.25
CA ARG A 88 3.36 4.33 16.12
C ARG A 88 4.01 3.01 16.57
N SER A 89 4.70 3.02 17.72
CA SER A 89 5.34 1.82 18.26
C SER A 89 4.34 0.70 18.58
N GLU A 90 3.07 1.03 18.78
CA GLU A 90 2.01 0.06 19.08
C GLU A 90 1.36 -0.51 17.82
N LEU A 91 1.71 0.00 16.64
CA LEU A 91 1.02 -0.36 15.40
C LEU A 91 1.05 -1.88 15.13
N PRO A 92 2.19 -2.59 15.23
CA PRO A 92 2.19 -4.02 14.98
C PRO A 92 1.23 -4.81 15.86
N GLU A 93 1.19 -4.49 17.16
CA GLU A 93 0.29 -5.15 18.10
C GLU A 93 -1.17 -4.86 17.80
N ARG A 94 -1.46 -3.61 17.44
CA ARG A 94 -2.82 -3.18 17.13
C ARG A 94 -3.34 -3.82 15.86
N LEU A 95 -2.49 -3.93 14.83
CA LEU A 95 -2.87 -4.60 13.59
C LEU A 95 -3.12 -6.10 13.83
N ALA A 96 -2.28 -6.75 14.64
CA ALA A 96 -2.44 -8.16 14.94
C ALA A 96 -3.73 -8.45 15.73
N ALA A 97 -4.21 -7.49 16.50
CA ALA A 97 -5.43 -7.63 17.30
C ALA A 97 -6.71 -7.34 16.53
N LEU A 98 -6.63 -6.79 15.32
CA LEU A 98 -7.83 -6.47 14.54
C LEU A 98 -8.55 -7.73 14.09
N PRO A 99 -9.90 -7.74 14.14
CA PRO A 99 -10.65 -8.80 13.49
C PRO A 99 -10.46 -8.73 11.97
N PRO A 100 -10.64 -9.85 11.26
CA PRO A 100 -10.44 -9.88 9.81
C PRO A 100 -11.60 -9.18 9.08
N ASP A 101 -11.56 -7.87 9.04
CA ASP A 101 -12.56 -7.03 8.37
C ASP A 101 -11.83 -6.21 7.30
N PRO A 102 -12.17 -6.39 6.01
CA PRO A 102 -11.51 -5.66 4.92
C PRO A 102 -11.77 -4.15 4.94
N ARG A 103 -12.69 -3.67 5.76
CA ARG A 103 -12.97 -2.24 5.88
C ARG A 103 -11.98 -1.51 6.78
N HIS A 104 -11.11 -2.22 7.49
CA HIS A 104 -10.09 -1.58 8.30
C HIS A 104 -9.04 -0.91 7.43
N GLY A 105 -8.71 0.32 7.78
CA GLY A 105 -7.61 1.06 7.18
C GLY A 105 -6.74 1.67 8.25
N TRP A 106 -5.50 1.97 7.93
CA TRP A 106 -4.56 2.55 8.88
C TRP A 106 -3.51 3.37 8.14
N ASN A 107 -2.86 4.25 8.87
CA ASN A 107 -1.74 5.00 8.35
C ASN A 107 -0.89 5.52 9.51
N VAL A 108 0.25 6.10 9.18
CA VAL A 108 1.17 6.68 10.16
C VAL A 108 1.35 8.15 9.88
N ALA A 109 1.58 8.93 10.94
CA ALA A 109 1.85 10.35 10.87
C ALA A 109 2.90 10.69 11.93
N GLY A 110 4.16 10.80 11.51
CA GLY A 110 5.26 11.02 12.43
C GLY A 110 5.43 9.86 13.42
N ASP A 111 5.32 10.16 14.70
CA ASP A 111 5.40 9.17 15.78
C ASP A 111 4.04 8.61 16.18
N GLN A 112 2.98 9.00 15.49
CA GLN A 112 1.62 8.52 15.71
C GLN A 112 1.16 7.64 14.56
N ALA A 113 0.14 6.82 14.82
CA ALA A 113 -0.56 6.04 13.81
C ALA A 113 -2.05 6.06 14.12
N TRP A 114 -2.85 5.68 13.14
CA TRP A 114 -4.29 5.56 13.36
C TRP A 114 -4.82 4.32 12.65
N ILE A 115 -5.92 3.80 13.19
CA ILE A 115 -6.71 2.73 12.59
C ILE A 115 -8.15 3.21 12.53
N ALA A 116 -8.81 2.94 11.43
CA ALA A 116 -10.22 3.31 11.25
C ALA A 116 -10.95 2.22 10.48
N VAL A 117 -12.27 2.19 10.65
CA VAL A 117 -13.16 1.34 9.87
C VAL A 117 -13.86 2.24 8.87
N ARG A 118 -13.81 1.88 7.58
CA ARG A 118 -14.53 2.62 6.55
C ARG A 118 -16.02 2.30 6.69
N GLU A 119 -16.81 3.34 6.95
CA GLU A 119 -18.23 3.18 7.25
C GLU A 119 -19.09 2.93 6.00
N SER A 120 -18.61 3.37 4.85
CA SER A 120 -19.35 3.25 3.61
C SER A 120 -18.56 2.46 2.59
N PRO A 121 -19.18 1.51 1.88
CA PRO A 121 -18.50 0.77 0.82
C PRO A 121 -18.08 1.66 -0.33
#